data_187d2da75b0f27fb5fa9f5d4cdccaace
#
_entry.id   187d2da75b0f27fb5fa9f5d4cdccaace
#
_cell.length_a   1.000
_cell.length_b   1.000
_cell.length_c   1.000
_cell.angle_alpha   90.00
_cell.angle_beta   90.00
_cell.angle_gamma   90.00
#
_symmetry.space_group_name_H-M   'P 1'
#
loop_
_entity.id
_entity.type
_entity.pdbx_description
1 polymer ?
#
loop_
_entity_poly.entity_id
_entity_poly.type
_entity_poly.pdbx_seq_one_letter_code
_entity_poly.pdbx_strand_id
1 'polypeptide(L)'
;HSIFSIHSYLRKGALDNFDTIFCVGLHHIREIHETEKIYNLKPKKLVQYGFPRLFDLKKNIVLVKTPKNLIIICPSYGINNFLIKYGKDLINLLLLNNYEVILRPHYRIFEDNKKVLDEILTTFSNHKNFNIERGILSHETLNNSFCMISDWSGISFEYAFAYFKPVIFVDVPMKNMNEEYEKISTPPIEIEMRKKIGYVLEPNNLENITKLLAIAKNNLNHKKNDIQNCLDGSIFNLNH
;
A
#
# COMPACT_ATOMS: atom_id res chain seq x y z
N HIS A 1 2.82 2.76 14.07
CA HIS A 1 3.29 1.70 13.17
C HIS A 1 2.72 1.77 11.74
N SER A 2 2.27 2.93 11.26
CA SER A 2 1.75 3.09 9.89
C SER A 2 2.37 4.32 9.24
N ILE A 3 2.60 4.25 7.92
CA ILE A 3 2.98 5.39 7.08
C ILE A 3 1.74 6.26 6.79
N PHE A 4 0.55 5.67 6.85
CA PHE A 4 -0.72 6.31 6.53
C PHE A 4 -1.12 7.34 7.57
N SER A 5 -2.06 8.18 7.17
CA SER A 5 -2.74 9.13 8.05
C SER A 5 -3.36 8.43 9.26
N ILE A 6 -3.07 8.96 10.45
CA ILE A 6 -3.56 8.36 11.70
C ILE A 6 -5.02 8.71 11.97
N HIS A 7 -5.49 9.88 11.55
CA HIS A 7 -6.86 10.31 11.79
C HIS A 7 -7.91 9.54 11.00
N SER A 8 -7.55 8.97 9.84
CA SER A 8 -8.43 8.10 9.05
C SER A 8 -8.25 6.62 9.38
N TYR A 9 -7.00 6.21 9.66
CA TYR A 9 -6.63 4.81 9.84
C TYR A 9 -6.85 4.29 11.27
N LEU A 10 -6.77 5.13 12.29
CA LEU A 10 -7.02 4.76 13.67
C LEU A 10 -8.45 5.12 14.07
N ARG A 11 -9.03 4.34 14.98
CA ARG A 11 -10.32 4.67 15.59
C ARG A 11 -10.20 5.97 16.37
N LYS A 12 -11.27 6.75 16.42
CA LYS A 12 -11.38 7.92 17.28
C LYS A 12 -10.95 7.57 18.71
N GLY A 13 -10.16 8.43 19.33
CA GLY A 13 -9.65 8.24 20.68
C GLY A 13 -8.51 7.24 20.84
N ALA A 14 -8.04 6.60 19.78
CA ALA A 14 -6.98 5.58 19.84
C ALA A 14 -5.66 6.10 20.44
N LEU A 15 -5.41 7.40 20.35
CA LEU A 15 -4.19 8.04 20.87
C LEU A 15 -4.41 8.84 22.15
N ASP A 16 -5.62 8.94 22.67
CA ASP A 16 -5.95 9.88 23.76
C ASP A 16 -5.17 9.61 25.03
N ASN A 17 -4.92 8.33 25.34
CA ASN A 17 -4.24 7.90 26.56
C ASN A 17 -2.69 7.87 26.44
N PHE A 18 -2.13 8.36 25.35
CA PHE A 18 -0.67 8.41 25.17
C PHE A 18 -0.17 9.84 25.42
N ASP A 19 0.89 9.99 26.20
CA ASP A 19 1.56 11.28 26.43
C ASP A 19 2.60 11.61 25.35
N THR A 20 3.18 10.59 24.71
CA THR A 20 4.23 10.74 23.70
C THR A 20 3.90 9.92 22.48
N ILE A 21 4.00 10.53 21.30
CA ILE A 21 3.78 9.87 20.01
C ILE A 21 5.04 10.00 19.14
N PHE A 22 5.52 8.86 18.64
CA PHE A 22 6.59 8.80 17.64
C PHE A 22 6.00 8.97 16.25
N CYS A 23 6.24 10.11 15.63
CA CYS A 23 5.64 10.51 14.35
C CYS A 23 6.52 10.04 13.18
N VAL A 24 5.88 9.48 12.17
CA VAL A 24 6.54 9.03 10.94
C VAL A 24 6.97 10.21 10.08
N GLY A 25 6.13 11.22 9.98
CA GLY A 25 6.35 12.41 9.18
C GLY A 25 5.51 13.60 9.65
N LEU A 26 5.61 14.71 8.94
CA LEU A 26 4.90 15.96 9.26
C LEU A 26 3.37 15.79 9.24
N HIS A 27 2.84 14.89 8.42
CA HIS A 27 1.40 14.61 8.37
C HIS A 27 0.88 14.15 9.73
N HIS A 28 1.57 13.23 10.43
CA HIS A 28 1.18 12.81 11.77
C HIS A 28 1.14 13.98 12.77
N ILE A 29 2.14 14.87 12.72
CA ILE A 29 2.22 16.04 13.61
C ILE A 29 1.01 16.95 13.39
N ARG A 30 0.69 17.26 12.11
CA ARG A 30 -0.44 18.12 11.75
C ARG A 30 -1.77 17.50 12.20
N GLU A 31 -1.97 16.24 11.89
CA GLU A 31 -3.20 15.49 12.23
C GLU A 31 -3.41 15.41 13.75
N ILE A 32 -2.35 15.20 14.54
CA ILE A 32 -2.44 15.15 15.99
C ILE A 32 -2.79 16.53 16.55
N HIS A 33 -2.09 17.59 16.15
CA HIS A 33 -2.39 18.94 16.61
C HIS A 33 -3.81 19.38 16.27
N GLU A 34 -4.29 19.05 15.08
CA GLU A 34 -5.64 19.35 14.67
C GLU A 34 -6.67 18.56 15.49
N THR A 35 -6.41 17.27 15.73
CA THR A 35 -7.22 16.40 16.60
C THR A 35 -7.29 16.95 18.02
N GLU A 36 -6.14 17.32 18.60
CA GLU A 36 -6.06 17.93 19.93
C GLU A 36 -6.93 19.19 20.04
N LYS A 37 -6.86 20.06 19.02
CA LYS A 37 -7.65 21.29 18.97
C LYS A 37 -9.16 21.01 18.87
N ILE A 38 -9.57 20.11 17.97
CA ILE A 38 -10.99 19.82 17.71
C ILE A 38 -11.67 19.19 18.91
N TYR A 39 -10.96 18.25 19.56
CA TYR A 39 -11.53 17.51 20.69
C TYR A 39 -11.10 18.03 22.07
N ASN A 40 -10.41 19.19 22.11
CA ASN A 40 -9.92 19.82 23.35
C ASN A 40 -9.09 18.85 24.20
N LEU A 41 -8.18 18.12 23.57
CA LEU A 41 -7.33 17.15 24.23
C LEU A 41 -6.06 17.80 24.79
N LYS A 42 -5.46 17.16 25.81
CA LYS A 42 -4.17 17.58 26.33
C LYS A 42 -3.08 17.42 25.26
N PRO A 43 -2.24 18.44 25.03
CA PRO A 43 -1.15 18.36 24.05
C PRO A 43 -0.19 17.20 24.38
N LYS A 44 0.22 16.49 23.34
CA LYS A 44 1.14 15.35 23.42
C LYS A 44 2.56 15.76 23.05
N LYS A 45 3.55 15.07 23.63
CA LYS A 45 4.93 15.17 23.15
C LYS A 45 5.06 14.43 21.82
N LEU A 46 5.35 15.17 20.74
CA LEU A 46 5.53 14.61 19.41
C LEU A 46 7.02 14.49 19.08
N VAL A 47 7.47 13.28 18.77
CA VAL A 47 8.85 12.97 18.44
C VAL A 47 8.96 12.65 16.94
N GLN A 48 9.79 13.38 16.21
CA GLN A 48 10.12 13.10 14.82
C GLN A 48 11.00 11.84 14.76
N TYR A 49 10.39 10.71 14.44
CA TYR A 49 11.04 9.40 14.56
C TYR A 49 11.31 8.73 13.21
N GLY A 50 10.38 8.85 12.26
CA GLY A 50 10.45 8.15 10.99
C GLY A 50 9.78 6.78 11.03
N PHE A 51 10.16 5.91 10.08
CA PHE A 51 9.55 4.59 9.91
C PHE A 51 10.62 3.49 9.84
N PRO A 52 11.02 2.89 10.96
CA PRO A 52 12.13 1.92 11.05
C PRO A 52 12.01 0.73 10.11
N ARG A 53 10.78 0.27 9.84
CA ARG A 53 10.54 -0.84 8.92
C ARG A 53 11.09 -0.59 7.50
N LEU A 54 11.15 0.67 7.05
CA LEU A 54 11.78 0.98 5.76
C LEU A 54 13.28 0.70 5.77
N PHE A 55 13.98 0.94 6.89
CA PHE A 55 15.40 0.63 7.01
C PHE A 55 15.63 -0.88 6.91
N ASP A 56 14.79 -1.67 7.58
CA ASP A 56 14.91 -3.13 7.54
C ASP A 56 14.66 -3.68 6.14
N LEU A 57 13.66 -3.13 5.43
CA LEU A 57 13.39 -3.50 4.05
C LEU A 57 14.56 -3.13 3.13
N LYS A 58 15.11 -1.91 3.29
CA LYS A 58 16.23 -1.40 2.47
C LYS A 58 17.52 -2.20 2.63
N LYS A 59 17.82 -2.77 3.80
CA LYS A 59 18.99 -3.63 4.04
C LYS A 59 19.01 -4.89 3.16
N ASN A 60 17.86 -5.34 2.68
CA ASN A 60 17.72 -6.58 1.92
C ASN A 60 17.46 -6.35 0.42
N ILE A 61 17.70 -5.11 -0.05
CA ILE A 61 17.55 -4.80 -1.48
C ILE A 61 18.72 -5.40 -2.25
N VAL A 62 18.38 -6.18 -3.27
CA VAL A 62 19.31 -6.69 -4.28
C VAL A 62 19.01 -5.97 -5.60
N LEU A 63 20.05 -5.39 -6.21
CA LEU A 63 19.89 -4.77 -7.51
C LEU A 63 19.66 -5.85 -8.58
N VAL A 64 18.43 -5.98 -9.00
CA VAL A 64 18.05 -6.88 -10.10
C VAL A 64 18.18 -6.10 -11.42
N LYS A 65 19.09 -6.52 -12.29
CA LYS A 65 19.35 -5.83 -13.59
C LYS A 65 18.10 -5.76 -14.47
N THR A 66 17.28 -6.79 -14.47
CA THR A 66 16.04 -6.83 -15.25
C THR A 66 14.94 -7.43 -14.36
N PRO A 67 13.99 -6.62 -13.89
CA PRO A 67 12.85 -7.17 -13.16
C PRO A 67 12.12 -8.20 -14.00
N LYS A 68 11.73 -9.30 -13.40
CA LYS A 68 10.86 -10.29 -14.05
C LYS A 68 9.51 -9.66 -14.38
N ASN A 69 8.74 -10.30 -15.27
CA ASN A 69 7.33 -9.93 -15.49
C ASN A 69 6.45 -10.33 -14.30
N LEU A 70 6.98 -10.20 -13.09
CA LEU A 70 6.35 -10.60 -11.84
C LEU A 70 5.59 -9.42 -11.23
N ILE A 71 4.32 -9.64 -10.96
CA ILE A 71 3.41 -8.70 -10.29
C ILE A 71 2.99 -9.30 -8.97
N ILE A 72 3.04 -8.48 -7.92
CA ILE A 72 2.53 -8.84 -6.59
C ILE A 72 1.15 -8.21 -6.42
N ILE A 73 0.17 -8.98 -6.01
CA ILE A 73 -1.17 -8.50 -5.67
C ILE A 73 -1.33 -8.52 -4.15
N CYS A 74 -1.45 -7.34 -3.54
CA CYS A 74 -1.55 -7.15 -2.09
C CYS A 74 -2.82 -6.38 -1.73
N PRO A 75 -3.98 -7.03 -1.67
CA PRO A 75 -5.22 -6.39 -1.25
C PRO A 75 -5.20 -6.04 0.25
N SER A 76 -5.87 -4.95 0.62
CA SER A 76 -6.21 -4.69 2.01
C SER A 76 -7.26 -5.69 2.51
N TYR A 77 -7.66 -5.59 3.76
CA TYR A 77 -8.79 -6.36 4.31
C TYR A 77 -10.02 -5.45 4.49
N GLY A 78 -11.17 -6.06 4.73
CA GLY A 78 -12.45 -5.38 4.92
C GLY A 78 -13.38 -5.53 3.72
N ILE A 79 -14.58 -5.01 3.85
CA ILE A 79 -15.67 -5.21 2.88
C ILE A 79 -15.43 -4.58 1.51
N ASN A 80 -14.59 -3.54 1.47
CA ASN A 80 -14.29 -2.79 0.25
C ASN A 80 -12.98 -3.22 -0.43
N ASN A 81 -12.30 -4.28 0.05
CA ASN A 81 -11.09 -4.71 -0.64
C ASN A 81 -11.40 -5.19 -2.06
N PHE A 82 -10.54 -4.81 -3.01
CA PHE A 82 -10.81 -5.07 -4.43
C PHE A 82 -10.84 -6.55 -4.81
N LEU A 83 -10.22 -7.41 -4.01
CA LEU A 83 -10.15 -8.84 -4.29
C LEU A 83 -11.55 -9.47 -4.34
N ILE A 84 -12.49 -8.97 -3.52
CA ILE A 84 -13.84 -9.52 -3.40
C ILE A 84 -14.58 -9.45 -4.73
N LYS A 85 -14.54 -8.31 -5.40
CA LYS A 85 -15.35 -8.06 -6.59
C LYS A 85 -14.56 -8.16 -7.89
N TYR A 86 -13.29 -7.82 -7.86
CA TYR A 86 -12.48 -7.63 -9.05
C TYR A 86 -11.26 -8.56 -9.12
N GLY A 87 -10.94 -9.27 -8.03
CA GLY A 87 -9.71 -10.03 -7.91
C GLY A 87 -9.56 -11.14 -8.95
N LYS A 88 -10.62 -11.90 -9.18
CA LYS A 88 -10.60 -13.02 -10.13
C LYS A 88 -10.37 -12.54 -11.57
N ASP A 89 -11.10 -11.51 -12.00
CA ASP A 89 -10.99 -10.97 -13.34
C ASP A 89 -9.63 -10.29 -13.55
N LEU A 90 -9.14 -9.54 -12.57
CA LEU A 90 -7.83 -8.92 -12.60
C LEU A 90 -6.71 -9.95 -12.73
N ILE A 91 -6.73 -11.02 -11.93
CA ILE A 91 -5.75 -12.10 -12.01
C ILE A 91 -5.80 -12.76 -13.40
N ASN A 92 -7.00 -13.06 -13.90
CA ASN A 92 -7.18 -13.65 -15.21
C ASN A 92 -6.59 -12.77 -16.32
N LEU A 93 -6.85 -11.46 -16.31
CA LEU A 93 -6.28 -10.51 -17.27
C LEU A 93 -4.75 -10.50 -17.24
N LEU A 94 -4.15 -10.54 -16.06
CA LEU A 94 -2.69 -10.57 -15.91
C LEU A 94 -2.10 -11.86 -16.47
N LEU A 95 -2.68 -13.01 -16.16
CA LEU A 95 -2.22 -14.32 -16.61
C LEU A 95 -2.35 -14.46 -18.14
N LEU A 96 -3.45 -13.99 -18.73
CA LEU A 96 -3.66 -13.95 -20.19
C LEU A 96 -2.62 -13.07 -20.91
N ASN A 97 -2.07 -12.07 -20.23
CA ASN A 97 -1.01 -11.21 -20.74
C ASN A 97 0.41 -11.68 -20.35
N ASN A 98 0.55 -12.95 -19.98
CA ASN A 98 1.83 -13.61 -19.65
C ASN A 98 2.60 -12.96 -18.49
N TYR A 99 1.91 -12.32 -17.53
CA TYR A 99 2.52 -11.92 -16.27
C TYR A 99 2.61 -13.11 -15.31
N GLU A 100 3.68 -13.14 -14.51
CA GLU A 100 3.73 -13.97 -13.30
C GLU A 100 3.03 -13.21 -12.19
N VAL A 101 2.15 -13.89 -11.45
CA VAL A 101 1.31 -13.28 -10.41
C VAL A 101 1.55 -13.99 -9.09
N ILE A 102 1.93 -13.21 -8.08
CA ILE A 102 1.93 -13.66 -6.69
C ILE A 102 0.82 -12.92 -5.95
N LEU A 103 -0.18 -13.66 -5.51
CA LEU A 103 -1.22 -13.15 -4.64
C LEU A 103 -0.77 -13.26 -3.18
N ARG A 104 -0.73 -12.14 -2.46
CA ARG A 104 -0.47 -12.09 -1.01
C ARG A 104 -1.67 -11.44 -0.31
N PRO A 105 -2.67 -12.23 0.08
CA PRO A 105 -3.81 -11.72 0.81
C PRO A 105 -3.38 -11.25 2.21
N HIS A 106 -4.04 -10.21 2.72
CA HIS A 106 -3.96 -9.91 4.14
C HIS A 106 -4.47 -11.10 4.96
N TYR A 107 -3.86 -11.39 6.12
CA TYR A 107 -4.21 -12.59 6.90
C TYR A 107 -5.72 -12.68 7.23
N ARG A 108 -6.39 -11.57 7.46
CA ARG A 108 -7.83 -11.53 7.72
C ARG A 108 -8.70 -11.96 6.54
N ILE A 109 -8.20 -11.90 5.31
CA ILE A 109 -8.96 -12.36 4.14
C ILE A 109 -9.18 -13.88 4.18
N PHE A 110 -8.26 -14.63 4.80
CA PHE A 110 -8.42 -16.08 4.98
C PHE A 110 -9.63 -16.45 5.87
N GLU A 111 -10.06 -15.54 6.74
CA GLU A 111 -11.20 -15.70 7.63
C GLU A 111 -12.42 -14.97 7.09
N ASP A 112 -12.29 -13.65 6.87
CA ASP A 112 -13.40 -12.76 6.53
C ASP A 112 -13.95 -12.99 5.11
N ASN A 113 -13.10 -13.42 4.15
CA ASN A 113 -13.44 -13.56 2.73
C ASN A 113 -13.00 -14.92 2.15
N LYS A 114 -13.07 -15.97 2.96
CA LYS A 114 -12.61 -17.31 2.60
C LYS A 114 -13.19 -17.80 1.28
N LYS A 115 -14.49 -17.64 1.04
CA LYS A 115 -15.14 -18.09 -0.20
C LYS A 115 -14.50 -17.51 -1.44
N VAL A 116 -14.25 -16.21 -1.45
CA VAL A 116 -13.62 -15.50 -2.58
C VAL A 116 -12.20 -16.03 -2.81
N LEU A 117 -11.46 -16.22 -1.73
CA LEU A 117 -10.10 -16.75 -1.83
C LEU A 117 -10.10 -18.21 -2.35
N ASP A 118 -10.99 -19.03 -1.86
CA ASP A 118 -11.13 -20.43 -2.30
C ASP A 118 -11.52 -20.51 -3.79
N GLU A 119 -12.41 -19.63 -4.28
CA GLU A 119 -12.74 -19.54 -5.70
C GLU A 119 -11.53 -19.16 -6.56
N ILE A 120 -10.75 -18.18 -6.13
CA ILE A 120 -9.52 -17.75 -6.82
C ILE A 120 -8.52 -18.92 -6.87
N LEU A 121 -8.30 -19.57 -5.73
CA LEU A 121 -7.37 -20.71 -5.65
C LEU A 121 -7.83 -21.89 -6.50
N THR A 122 -9.10 -22.24 -6.47
CA THR A 122 -9.67 -23.29 -7.32
C THR A 122 -9.49 -22.99 -8.80
N THR A 123 -9.60 -21.71 -9.18
CA THR A 123 -9.48 -21.31 -10.58
C THR A 123 -8.03 -21.28 -11.07
N PHE A 124 -7.08 -20.83 -10.24
CA PHE A 124 -5.74 -20.47 -10.72
C PHE A 124 -4.59 -21.29 -10.10
N SER A 125 -4.81 -22.12 -9.06
CA SER A 125 -3.73 -22.85 -8.38
C SER A 125 -2.89 -23.75 -9.29
N ASN A 126 -3.46 -24.25 -10.38
CA ASN A 126 -2.76 -25.07 -11.37
C ASN A 126 -2.13 -24.27 -12.52
N HIS A 127 -2.28 -22.93 -12.51
CA HIS A 127 -1.69 -22.11 -13.54
C HIS A 127 -0.21 -21.84 -13.23
N LYS A 128 0.69 -22.22 -14.16
CA LYS A 128 2.16 -22.17 -13.96
C LYS A 128 2.71 -20.79 -13.54
N ASN A 129 2.01 -19.70 -13.91
CA ASN A 129 2.40 -18.32 -13.62
C ASN A 129 1.63 -17.73 -12.42
N PHE A 130 0.87 -18.53 -11.67
CA PHE A 130 0.17 -18.06 -10.48
C PHE A 130 0.70 -18.74 -9.23
N ASN A 131 0.92 -17.95 -8.20
CA ASN A 131 1.28 -18.46 -6.87
C ASN A 131 0.64 -17.62 -5.77
N ILE A 132 0.58 -18.15 -4.56
CA ILE A 132 0.12 -17.46 -3.36
C ILE A 132 1.21 -17.48 -2.30
N GLU A 133 1.52 -16.30 -1.74
CA GLU A 133 2.35 -16.19 -0.54
C GLU A 133 1.48 -15.87 0.67
N ARG A 134 1.67 -16.61 1.76
CA ARG A 134 0.99 -16.39 3.04
C ARG A 134 1.93 -15.67 4.01
N GLY A 135 1.40 -14.71 4.74
CA GLY A 135 2.19 -14.00 5.76
C GLY A 135 3.01 -12.85 5.19
N ILE A 136 4.29 -12.77 5.55
CA ILE A 136 5.20 -11.72 5.11
C ILE A 136 5.76 -12.08 3.73
N LEU A 137 5.71 -11.14 2.79
CA LEU A 137 6.34 -11.32 1.47
C LEU A 137 7.84 -11.55 1.63
N SER A 138 8.37 -12.50 0.85
CA SER A 138 9.79 -12.76 0.81
C SER A 138 10.55 -11.58 0.18
N HIS A 139 11.78 -11.34 0.63
CA HIS A 139 12.63 -10.34 0.00
C HIS A 139 12.93 -10.69 -1.47
N GLU A 140 12.97 -11.97 -1.80
CA GLU A 140 13.14 -12.43 -3.18
C GLU A 140 11.98 -11.98 -4.06
N THR A 141 10.74 -12.20 -3.61
CA THR A 141 9.54 -11.76 -4.33
C THR A 141 9.52 -10.25 -4.52
N LEU A 142 9.81 -9.48 -3.47
CA LEU A 142 9.86 -8.02 -3.50
C LEU A 142 10.95 -7.50 -4.46
N ASN A 143 12.14 -8.12 -4.46
CA ASN A 143 13.24 -7.75 -5.36
C ASN A 143 12.96 -8.11 -6.82
N ASN A 144 12.33 -9.25 -7.10
CA ASN A 144 12.10 -9.74 -8.46
C ASN A 144 10.87 -9.13 -9.13
N SER A 145 9.88 -8.66 -8.38
CA SER A 145 8.71 -8.00 -8.95
C SER A 145 9.06 -6.65 -9.59
N PHE A 146 8.33 -6.25 -10.62
CA PHE A 146 8.48 -4.90 -11.18
C PHE A 146 7.38 -3.94 -10.73
N CYS A 147 6.24 -4.46 -10.27
CA CYS A 147 5.09 -3.67 -9.86
C CYS A 147 4.29 -4.41 -8.79
N MET A 148 3.64 -3.65 -7.91
CA MET A 148 2.64 -4.15 -6.98
C MET A 148 1.26 -3.62 -7.39
N ILE A 149 0.22 -4.46 -7.28
CA ILE A 149 -1.17 -4.03 -7.38
C ILE A 149 -1.77 -4.09 -5.97
N SER A 150 -2.37 -3.00 -5.54
CA SER A 150 -2.92 -2.87 -4.20
C SER A 150 -4.12 -1.91 -4.19
N ASP A 151 -4.67 -1.68 -3.03
CA ASP A 151 -5.69 -0.67 -2.76
C ASP A 151 -5.24 0.24 -1.60
N TRP A 152 -5.93 0.22 -0.48
CA TRP A 152 -5.62 0.98 0.75
C TRP A 152 -4.79 0.16 1.75
N SER A 153 -3.75 -0.52 1.27
CA SER A 153 -2.87 -1.33 2.11
C SER A 153 -1.52 -0.65 2.33
N GLY A 154 -1.06 -0.55 3.60
CA GLY A 154 0.21 0.09 3.96
C GLY A 154 1.43 -0.51 3.29
N ILE A 155 1.39 -1.80 2.95
CA ILE A 155 2.50 -2.48 2.26
C ILE A 155 2.81 -1.87 0.90
N SER A 156 1.83 -1.23 0.24
CA SER A 156 2.04 -0.56 -1.05
C SER A 156 3.02 0.60 -0.95
N PHE A 157 2.94 1.37 0.14
CA PHE A 157 3.87 2.46 0.43
C PHE A 157 5.23 1.94 0.88
N GLU A 158 5.24 0.89 1.73
CA GLU A 158 6.48 0.20 2.11
C GLU A 158 7.23 -0.30 0.87
N TYR A 159 6.52 -0.92 -0.07
CA TYR A 159 7.08 -1.40 -1.33
C TYR A 159 7.62 -0.27 -2.19
N ALA A 160 6.82 0.78 -2.43
CA ALA A 160 7.26 1.91 -3.23
C ALA A 160 8.48 2.60 -2.62
N PHE A 161 8.47 2.90 -1.33
CA PHE A 161 9.53 3.65 -0.65
C PHE A 161 10.80 2.84 -0.36
N ALA A 162 10.68 1.52 -0.18
CA ALA A 162 11.86 0.68 -0.01
C ALA A 162 12.49 0.32 -1.35
N TYR A 163 11.71 -0.16 -2.31
CA TYR A 163 12.21 -0.73 -3.56
C TYR A 163 12.21 0.25 -4.74
N PHE A 164 11.67 1.45 -4.58
CA PHE A 164 11.53 2.47 -5.64
C PHE A 164 10.84 1.95 -6.89
N LYS A 165 9.79 1.15 -6.68
CA LYS A 165 9.01 0.52 -7.74
C LYS A 165 7.58 1.02 -7.73
N PRO A 166 6.92 1.12 -8.90
CA PRO A 166 5.58 1.65 -9.00
C PRO A 166 4.54 0.71 -8.38
N VAL A 167 3.45 1.32 -7.93
CA VAL A 167 2.25 0.61 -7.48
C VAL A 167 1.09 0.97 -8.40
N ILE A 168 0.24 0.00 -8.74
CA ILE A 168 -1.06 0.26 -9.34
C ILE A 168 -2.11 0.11 -8.24
N PHE A 169 -2.84 1.19 -7.99
CA PHE A 169 -3.87 1.26 -6.97
C PHE A 169 -5.24 1.05 -7.60
N VAL A 170 -5.91 -0.04 -7.25
CA VAL A 170 -7.32 -0.24 -7.62
C VAL A 170 -8.17 0.74 -6.81
N ASP A 171 -8.97 1.55 -7.50
CA ASP A 171 -9.70 2.68 -6.90
C ASP A 171 -11.03 2.23 -6.30
N VAL A 172 -10.95 1.48 -5.24
CA VAL A 172 -12.10 1.12 -4.41
C VAL A 172 -12.31 2.15 -3.29
N PRO A 173 -13.50 2.19 -2.65
CA PRO A 173 -13.76 3.11 -1.56
C PRO A 173 -12.67 3.05 -0.47
N MET A 174 -12.26 4.23 -0.01
CA MET A 174 -11.20 4.35 0.99
C MET A 174 -11.55 3.55 2.25
N LYS A 175 -10.57 2.82 2.74
CA LYS A 175 -10.68 2.16 4.03
C LYS A 175 -10.41 3.17 5.12
N ASN A 176 -11.41 3.54 5.88
CA ASN A 176 -11.26 4.33 7.07
C ASN A 176 -11.74 3.55 8.31
N MET A 177 -11.21 3.91 9.47
CA MET A 177 -11.57 3.31 10.76
C MET A 177 -12.19 4.35 11.70
N ASN A 178 -12.22 5.61 11.29
CA ASN A 178 -12.75 6.73 12.04
C ASN A 178 -13.82 7.45 11.20
N GLU A 179 -15.07 7.30 11.53
CA GLU A 179 -16.20 7.94 10.83
C GLU A 179 -16.13 9.48 10.87
N GLU A 180 -15.40 10.03 11.84
CA GLU A 180 -15.24 11.48 12.00
C GLU A 180 -13.95 12.02 11.37
N TYR A 181 -13.24 11.23 10.54
CA TYR A 181 -11.94 11.65 9.98
C TYR A 181 -12.02 12.97 9.18
N GLU A 182 -13.16 13.25 8.55
CA GLU A 182 -13.39 14.47 7.77
C GLU A 182 -13.46 15.76 8.63
N LYS A 183 -13.57 15.62 9.97
CA LYS A 183 -13.47 16.78 10.87
C LYS A 183 -12.04 17.34 10.92
N ILE A 184 -11.04 16.51 10.60
CA ILE A 184 -9.66 16.93 10.44
C ILE A 184 -9.51 17.49 9.03
N SER A 185 -9.09 18.76 8.91
CA SER A 185 -9.04 19.44 7.62
C SER A 185 -7.87 18.97 6.75
N THR A 186 -6.83 18.42 7.37
CA THR A 186 -5.70 17.81 6.67
C THR A 186 -6.16 16.54 5.95
N PRO A 187 -6.12 16.49 4.61
CA PRO A 187 -6.54 15.29 3.89
C PRO A 187 -5.59 14.13 4.17
N PRO A 188 -6.08 12.88 4.20
CA PRO A 188 -5.24 11.70 4.34
C PRO A 188 -4.13 11.67 3.29
N ILE A 189 -2.87 11.53 3.75
CA ILE A 189 -1.68 11.59 2.90
C ILE A 189 -1.72 10.55 1.77
N GLU A 190 -2.32 9.40 2.02
CA GLU A 190 -2.46 8.32 1.05
C GLU A 190 -3.28 8.71 -0.18
N ILE A 191 -4.22 9.65 -0.07
CA ILE A 191 -5.04 10.09 -1.21
C ILE A 191 -4.17 10.76 -2.29
N GLU A 192 -3.29 11.66 -1.87
CA GLU A 192 -2.38 12.36 -2.80
C GLU A 192 -1.22 11.48 -3.25
N MET A 193 -0.64 10.73 -2.31
CA MET A 193 0.55 9.94 -2.60
C MET A 193 0.32 8.81 -3.59
N ARG A 194 -0.83 8.16 -3.59
CA ARG A 194 -1.14 7.10 -4.54
C ARG A 194 -0.86 7.52 -5.99
N LYS A 195 -1.23 8.74 -6.36
CA LYS A 195 -1.01 9.28 -7.72
C LYS A 195 0.47 9.59 -8.01
N LYS A 196 1.22 9.97 -6.98
CA LYS A 196 2.65 10.31 -7.10
C LYS A 196 3.53 9.07 -7.18
N ILE A 197 3.31 8.08 -6.29
CA ILE A 197 4.14 6.86 -6.23
C ILE A 197 3.70 5.76 -7.17
N GLY A 198 2.54 5.90 -7.82
CA GLY A 198 1.98 4.86 -8.67
C GLY A 198 0.99 5.37 -9.71
N TYR A 199 0.07 4.50 -10.06
CA TYR A 199 -1.00 4.73 -11.02
C TYR A 199 -2.32 4.25 -10.43
N VAL A 200 -3.44 4.86 -10.83
CA VAL A 200 -4.77 4.51 -10.33
C VAL A 200 -5.52 3.75 -11.43
N LEU A 201 -6.05 2.59 -11.08
CA LEU A 201 -6.87 1.74 -11.93
C LEU A 201 -8.33 1.85 -11.50
N GLU A 202 -9.15 2.37 -12.39
CA GLU A 202 -10.61 2.39 -12.21
C GLU A 202 -11.16 0.95 -12.25
N PRO A 203 -11.86 0.49 -11.21
CA PRO A 203 -12.28 -0.91 -11.14
C PRO A 203 -13.33 -1.31 -12.17
N ASN A 204 -14.04 -0.34 -12.75
CA ASN A 204 -15.00 -0.58 -13.83
C ASN A 204 -14.33 -0.70 -15.22
N ASN A 205 -13.02 -0.47 -15.32
CA ASN A 205 -12.23 -0.52 -16.54
C ASN A 205 -10.96 -1.35 -16.31
N LEU A 206 -11.12 -2.60 -15.84
CA LEU A 206 -10.01 -3.48 -15.49
C LEU A 206 -9.06 -3.76 -16.66
N GLU A 207 -9.56 -3.74 -17.90
CA GLU A 207 -8.75 -3.91 -19.12
C GLU A 207 -7.64 -2.86 -19.27
N ASN A 208 -7.81 -1.70 -18.66
CA ASN A 208 -6.76 -0.67 -18.62
C ASN A 208 -5.52 -1.10 -17.83
N ILE A 209 -5.56 -2.21 -17.10
CA ILE A 209 -4.41 -2.72 -16.35
C ILE A 209 -3.21 -2.95 -17.26
N THR A 210 -3.41 -3.50 -18.45
CA THR A 210 -2.33 -3.78 -19.41
C THR A 210 -1.64 -2.50 -19.87
N LYS A 211 -2.42 -1.45 -20.15
CA LYS A 211 -1.92 -0.13 -20.50
C LYS A 211 -1.13 0.50 -19.34
N LEU A 212 -1.67 0.44 -18.11
CA LEU A 212 -1.00 0.98 -16.93
C LEU A 212 0.32 0.24 -16.64
N LEU A 213 0.37 -1.08 -16.80
CA LEU A 213 1.58 -1.86 -16.62
C LEU A 213 2.64 -1.52 -17.69
N ALA A 214 2.22 -1.31 -18.93
CA ALA A 214 3.13 -0.86 -19.99
C ALA A 214 3.70 0.54 -19.68
N ILE A 215 2.86 1.47 -19.24
CA ILE A 215 3.30 2.80 -18.80
C ILE A 215 4.26 2.69 -17.62
N ALA A 216 3.93 1.88 -16.60
CA ALA A 216 4.76 1.67 -15.43
C ALA A 216 6.15 1.13 -15.82
N LYS A 217 6.20 0.17 -16.76
CA LYS A 217 7.45 -0.43 -17.24
C LYS A 217 8.32 0.56 -18.02
N ASN A 218 7.70 1.38 -18.85
CA ASN A 218 8.42 2.36 -19.67
C ASN A 218 8.91 3.58 -18.86
N ASN A 219 8.25 3.89 -17.74
CA ASN A 219 8.53 5.07 -16.94
C ASN A 219 9.20 4.76 -15.59
N LEU A 220 9.84 3.60 -15.44
CA LEU A 220 10.42 3.18 -14.15
C LEU A 220 11.36 4.22 -13.55
N ASN A 221 12.28 4.80 -14.37
CA ASN A 221 13.25 5.78 -13.86
C ASN A 221 12.58 7.10 -13.43
N HIS A 222 11.61 7.58 -14.18
CA HIS A 222 10.87 8.78 -13.83
C HIS A 222 10.08 8.55 -12.52
N LYS A 223 9.37 7.42 -12.44
CA LYS A 223 8.59 7.06 -11.26
C LYS A 223 9.47 6.86 -10.02
N LYS A 224 10.69 6.36 -10.18
CA LYS A 224 11.67 6.28 -9.10
C LYS A 224 11.96 7.66 -8.49
N ASN A 225 12.15 8.68 -9.32
CA ASN A 225 12.39 10.05 -8.84
C ASN A 225 11.17 10.62 -8.12
N ASP A 226 9.96 10.40 -8.65
CA ASP A 226 8.73 10.81 -7.98
C ASP A 226 8.59 10.16 -6.59
N ILE A 227 8.88 8.86 -6.51
CA ILE A 227 8.84 8.10 -5.25
C ILE A 227 9.88 8.64 -4.27
N GLN A 228 11.11 8.94 -4.73
CA GLN A 228 12.15 9.51 -3.88
C GLN A 228 11.73 10.87 -3.33
N ASN A 229 11.21 11.76 -4.17
CA ASN A 229 10.73 13.09 -3.74
C ASN A 229 9.59 12.97 -2.72
N CYS A 230 8.68 12.00 -2.90
CA CYS A 230 7.61 11.73 -1.93
C CYS A 230 8.16 11.23 -0.60
N LEU A 231 9.14 10.32 -0.66
CA LEU A 231 9.78 9.76 0.53
C LEU A 231 10.46 10.86 1.34
N ASP A 232 11.30 11.68 0.68
CA ASP A 232 12.07 12.76 1.32
C ASP A 232 11.17 13.83 1.94
N GLY A 233 10.02 14.12 1.31
CA GLY A 233 9.06 15.08 1.81
C GLY A 233 8.10 14.57 2.90
N SER A 234 8.07 13.27 3.16
CA SER A 234 7.00 12.67 3.97
C SER A 234 7.47 11.91 5.20
N ILE A 235 8.70 11.41 5.22
CA ILE A 235 9.23 10.54 6.28
C ILE A 235 10.43 11.21 6.95
N PHE A 236 10.43 11.24 8.28
CA PHE A 236 11.55 11.75 9.06
C PHE A 236 12.71 10.76 9.10
N ASN A 237 13.90 11.28 9.35
CA ASN A 237 15.11 10.50 9.71
C ASN A 237 15.46 9.36 8.73
N LEU A 238 15.41 9.63 7.43
CA LEU A 238 15.68 8.64 6.38
C LEU A 238 17.14 8.13 6.33
N ASN A 239 18.06 8.80 7.01
CA ASN A 239 19.50 8.58 6.91
C ASN A 239 20.12 7.96 8.19
N HIS A 240 19.33 7.36 9.06
CA HIS A 240 19.81 6.74 10.31
C HIS A 240 19.69 5.24 10.31
#